data_c8ec20dad1724a59300fbda1a946a73f
#
_entry.id   c8ec20dad1724a59300fbda1a946a73f
#
_cell.length_a   1.000
_cell.length_b   1.000
_cell.length_c   1.000
_cell.angle_alpha   90.00
_cell.angle_beta   90.00
_cell.angle_gamma   90.00
#
_symmetry.space_group_name_H-M   'P 1'
#
loop_
_entity.id
_entity.type
_entity.pdbx_description
1 polymer ?
#
loop_
_entity_poly.entity_id
_entity_poly.type
_entity_poly.pdbx_seq_one_letter_code
_entity_poly.pdbx_strand_id
1 'polypeptide(L)'
;MRTCFTLLLLLQILVIQAQPYTIKKLGLEKKLSNSYVIDIAEDKNGYLWFATEEGLNKLEGNSFTSFYKKEERSSLNLTGNELNYLLDDPKEPILWIATQRAGLNAFNYKTCQQIVFQHNPKDPNSIATNDVTSLSVAADGNLWITTYWRGIDYLDKATGKFTHYNQETVPGLPSNTVWAVADDHKGN
;
A
#
# COMPACT_ATOMS: atom_id res chain seq x y z
N MET A 1 -23.91 31.24 51.19
CA MET A 1 -22.55 31.46 50.65
C MET A 1 -21.81 30.19 50.20
N ARG A 2 -22.14 28.97 50.63
CA ARG A 2 -21.48 27.72 50.26
C ARG A 2 -21.87 27.19 48.83
N THR A 3 -23.04 27.50 48.35
CA THR A 3 -23.57 27.03 47.05
C THR A 3 -23.05 27.80 45.84
N CYS A 4 -22.62 29.05 45.97
CA CYS A 4 -22.01 29.85 44.89
C CYS A 4 -20.56 29.44 44.57
N PHE A 5 -19.84 28.93 45.54
CA PHE A 5 -18.42 28.53 45.34
C PHE A 5 -18.27 27.23 44.57
N THR A 6 -19.22 26.31 44.72
CA THR A 6 -19.25 25.03 43.98
C THR A 6 -19.64 25.21 42.50
N LEU A 7 -20.45 26.21 42.17
CA LEU A 7 -20.82 26.49 40.78
C LEU A 7 -19.68 27.15 39.99
N LEU A 8 -18.81 27.95 40.65
CA LEU A 8 -17.65 28.57 40.03
C LEU A 8 -16.54 27.56 39.71
N LEU A 9 -16.39 26.49 40.52
CA LEU A 9 -15.40 25.44 40.29
C LEU A 9 -15.81 24.52 39.13
N LEU A 10 -17.09 24.31 38.88
CA LEU A 10 -17.60 23.51 37.75
C LEU A 10 -17.48 24.23 36.40
N LEU A 11 -17.39 25.55 36.36
CA LEU A 11 -17.24 26.33 35.12
C LEU A 11 -15.79 26.34 34.60
N GLN A 12 -14.80 25.94 35.39
CA GLN A 12 -13.37 25.93 34.97
C GLN A 12 -12.94 24.64 34.24
N ILE A 13 -13.80 23.62 34.18
CA ILE A 13 -13.41 22.30 33.62
C ILE A 13 -13.73 22.18 32.11
N LEU A 14 -14.31 23.18 31.48
CA LEU A 14 -14.75 23.13 30.09
C LEU A 14 -13.98 24.05 29.14
N VAL A 15 -12.73 24.38 29.43
CA VAL A 15 -11.84 24.93 28.37
C VAL A 15 -11.20 23.75 27.65
N ILE A 16 -11.94 23.12 26.77
CA ILE A 16 -11.38 22.25 25.73
C ILE A 16 -10.58 23.18 24.81
N GLN A 17 -9.29 23.25 25.03
CA GLN A 17 -8.38 23.92 24.09
C GLN A 17 -8.30 23.04 22.85
N ALA A 18 -9.02 23.41 21.80
CA ALA A 18 -8.80 22.87 20.48
C ALA A 18 -7.35 23.20 20.09
N GLN A 19 -6.53 22.17 19.91
CA GLN A 19 -5.17 22.38 19.42
C GLN A 19 -5.23 22.89 17.97
N PRO A 20 -4.56 23.98 17.63
CA PRO A 20 -4.54 24.46 16.26
C PRO A 20 -3.80 23.45 15.37
N TYR A 21 -4.52 22.90 14.38
CA TYR A 21 -3.89 22.09 13.35
C TYR A 21 -3.07 22.98 12.41
N THR A 22 -1.81 22.63 12.21
CA THR A 22 -0.96 23.27 11.20
C THR A 22 -0.93 22.41 9.95
N ILE A 23 -1.47 22.92 8.85
CA ILE A 23 -1.39 22.25 7.54
C ILE A 23 -0.08 22.66 6.88
N LYS A 24 0.75 21.67 6.58
CA LYS A 24 1.98 21.86 5.78
C LYS A 24 1.76 21.27 4.39
N LYS A 25 2.04 22.05 3.36
CA LYS A 25 2.09 21.56 1.98
C LYS A 25 3.42 20.87 1.75
N LEU A 26 3.38 19.62 1.32
CA LEU A 26 4.52 18.85 0.83
C LEU A 26 4.33 18.65 -0.68
N GLY A 27 5.33 18.94 -1.48
CA GLY A 27 5.22 18.86 -2.92
C GLY A 27 6.58 18.74 -3.62
N LEU A 28 6.61 19.04 -4.91
CA LEU A 28 7.79 18.90 -5.76
C LEU A 28 9.01 19.68 -5.24
N GLU A 29 8.80 20.78 -4.54
CA GLU A 29 9.88 21.56 -3.88
C GLU A 29 10.61 20.78 -2.78
N LYS A 30 10.02 19.68 -2.30
CA LYS A 30 10.60 18.73 -1.34
C LYS A 30 11.11 17.43 -1.99
N LYS A 31 11.27 17.45 -3.32
CA LYS A 31 11.74 16.33 -4.15
C LYS A 31 10.76 15.15 -4.26
N LEU A 32 9.45 15.39 -4.12
CA LEU A 32 8.45 14.40 -4.50
C LEU A 32 8.56 14.17 -6.03
N SER A 33 8.58 12.91 -6.46
CA SER A 33 8.83 12.55 -7.87
C SER A 33 7.73 13.04 -8.82
N ASN A 34 6.47 13.03 -8.36
CA ASN A 34 5.31 13.51 -9.10
C ASN A 34 4.26 14.03 -8.12
N SER A 35 3.51 15.07 -8.51
CA SER A 35 2.46 15.66 -7.68
C SER A 35 1.17 14.82 -7.64
N TYR A 36 1.01 13.86 -8.55
CA TYR A 36 -0.12 12.94 -8.56
C TYR A 36 0.17 11.73 -7.67
N VAL A 37 -0.23 11.84 -6.42
CA VAL A 37 -0.10 10.76 -5.42
C VAL A 37 -1.32 9.85 -5.54
N ILE A 38 -1.05 8.57 -5.79
CA ILE A 38 -2.07 7.53 -5.96
C ILE A 38 -2.42 6.91 -4.61
N ASP A 39 -1.39 6.62 -3.79
CA ASP A 39 -1.58 5.93 -2.52
C ASP A 39 -0.48 6.29 -1.52
N ILE A 40 -0.76 6.09 -0.22
CA ILE A 40 0.16 6.38 0.88
C ILE A 40 0.08 5.22 1.87
N ALA A 41 1.26 4.70 2.26
CA ALA A 41 1.39 3.69 3.31
C ALA A 41 2.38 4.14 4.38
N GLU A 42 2.13 3.75 5.63
CA GLU A 42 3.08 3.90 6.74
C GLU A 42 3.74 2.55 7.02
N ASP A 43 5.08 2.52 7.09
CA ASP A 43 5.81 1.32 7.46
C ASP A 43 5.95 1.17 8.99
N LYS A 44 6.38 -0.01 9.47
CA LYS A 44 6.54 -0.28 10.92
C LYS A 44 7.58 0.58 11.64
N ASN A 45 8.39 1.33 10.90
CA ASN A 45 9.33 2.29 11.48
C ASN A 45 8.74 3.71 11.55
N GLY A 46 7.48 3.90 11.10
CA GLY A 46 6.79 5.19 11.06
C GLY A 46 7.18 6.07 9.86
N TYR A 47 7.83 5.51 8.83
CA TYR A 47 8.07 6.24 7.59
C TYR A 47 6.86 6.17 6.67
N LEU A 48 6.52 7.30 6.07
CA LEU A 48 5.48 7.38 5.07
C LEU A 48 6.06 7.16 3.67
N TRP A 49 5.40 6.26 2.92
CA TRP A 49 5.70 5.94 1.54
C TRP A 49 4.57 6.43 0.65
N PHE A 50 4.92 7.01 -0.50
CA PHE A 50 3.99 7.63 -1.44
C PHE A 50 4.15 6.99 -2.81
N ALA A 51 3.11 6.32 -3.29
CA ALA A 51 3.02 5.87 -4.67
C ALA A 51 2.59 7.03 -5.56
N THR A 52 3.28 7.22 -6.67
CA THR A 52 2.95 8.23 -7.66
C THR A 52 2.93 7.64 -9.07
N GLU A 53 2.51 8.41 -10.06
CA GLU A 53 2.64 8.04 -11.47
C GLU A 53 4.10 7.95 -11.95
N GLU A 54 5.06 8.52 -11.20
CA GLU A 54 6.48 8.54 -11.56
C GLU A 54 7.38 8.10 -10.40
N GLY A 55 7.09 6.92 -9.84
CA GLY A 55 7.94 6.28 -8.84
C GLY A 55 7.39 6.28 -7.43
N LEU A 56 8.17 5.65 -6.54
CA LEU A 56 7.90 5.54 -5.12
C LEU A 56 8.72 6.58 -4.36
N ASN A 57 8.13 7.16 -3.34
CA ASN A 57 8.80 8.17 -2.52
C ASN A 57 8.68 7.81 -1.05
N LYS A 58 9.78 7.93 -0.31
CA LYS A 58 9.82 7.81 1.14
C LYS A 58 10.02 9.19 1.75
N LEU A 59 9.16 9.57 2.68
CA LEU A 59 9.31 10.81 3.42
C LEU A 59 10.29 10.62 4.58
N GLU A 60 11.38 11.37 4.56
CA GLU A 60 12.42 11.38 5.58
C GLU A 60 12.56 12.80 6.16
N GLY A 61 12.00 13.00 7.37
CA GLY A 61 11.93 14.33 7.98
C GLY A 61 11.07 15.30 7.17
N ASN A 62 11.68 16.17 6.37
CA ASN A 62 10.99 17.18 5.57
C ASN A 62 11.38 17.12 4.08
N SER A 63 11.88 15.97 3.61
CA SER A 63 12.30 15.74 2.22
C SER A 63 11.94 14.34 1.79
N PHE A 64 11.76 14.14 0.48
CA PHE A 64 11.52 12.83 -0.10
C PHE A 64 12.81 12.23 -0.65
N THR A 65 12.96 10.91 -0.46
CA THR A 65 13.88 10.05 -1.22
C THR A 65 13.03 9.29 -2.23
N SER A 66 13.35 9.42 -3.52
CA SER A 66 12.56 8.82 -4.60
C SER A 66 13.26 7.59 -5.17
N PHE A 67 12.47 6.58 -5.55
CA PHE A 67 12.90 5.32 -6.13
C PHE A 67 12.21 5.10 -7.47
N TYR A 68 13.01 4.67 -8.47
CA TYR A 68 12.57 4.52 -9.84
C TYR A 68 12.95 3.16 -10.43
N LYS A 69 12.41 2.86 -11.59
CA LYS A 69 12.84 1.74 -12.42
C LYS A 69 14.25 2.00 -12.98
N LYS A 70 15.14 0.99 -12.89
CA LYS A 70 16.51 1.01 -13.42
C LYS A 70 17.44 2.07 -12.82
N GLU A 71 17.35 2.28 -11.53
CA GLU A 71 18.30 3.15 -10.84
C GLU A 71 19.46 2.31 -10.27
N GLU A 72 20.61 2.33 -10.95
CA GLU A 72 21.76 1.43 -10.69
C GLU A 72 22.36 1.52 -9.28
N ARG A 73 22.06 2.60 -8.53
CA ARG A 73 22.58 2.83 -7.17
C ARG A 73 21.51 2.79 -6.10
N SER A 74 20.29 2.45 -6.44
CA SER A 74 19.18 2.39 -5.50
C SER A 74 19.14 1.07 -4.74
N SER A 75 18.80 1.11 -3.47
CA SER A 75 18.52 -0.09 -2.68
C SER A 75 17.21 -0.78 -3.10
N LEU A 76 16.35 -0.08 -3.81
CA LEU A 76 15.10 -0.57 -4.39
C LEU A 76 15.04 -0.19 -5.87
N ASN A 77 14.90 -1.18 -6.73
CA ASN A 77 14.79 -1.01 -8.17
C ASN A 77 13.41 -1.45 -8.64
N LEU A 78 12.53 -0.51 -8.86
CA LEU A 78 11.16 -0.79 -9.26
C LEU A 78 11.08 -1.47 -10.63
N THR A 79 10.09 -2.34 -10.80
CA THR A 79 9.79 -2.94 -12.12
C THR A 79 9.12 -1.95 -13.08
N GLY A 80 8.39 -0.97 -12.54
CA GLY A 80 7.73 0.12 -13.25
C GLY A 80 7.60 1.37 -12.39
N ASN A 81 7.46 2.54 -13.01
CA ASN A 81 7.33 3.81 -12.29
C ASN A 81 5.87 4.19 -12.01
N GLU A 82 4.91 3.71 -12.83
CA GLU A 82 3.48 3.93 -12.62
C GLU A 82 2.98 2.99 -11.51
N LEU A 83 2.70 3.52 -10.33
CA LEU A 83 2.30 2.75 -9.17
C LEU A 83 0.79 2.87 -8.94
N ASN A 84 0.15 1.79 -8.48
CA ASN A 84 -1.28 1.74 -8.22
C ASN A 84 -1.63 1.61 -6.74
N TYR A 85 -0.80 0.88 -5.95
CA TYR A 85 -1.15 0.58 -4.57
C TYR A 85 0.09 0.27 -3.72
N LEU A 86 0.03 0.59 -2.43
CA LEU A 86 1.03 0.25 -1.42
C LEU A 86 0.37 -0.50 -0.26
N LEU A 87 1.06 -1.51 0.26
CA LEU A 87 0.63 -2.22 1.45
C LEU A 87 1.85 -2.55 2.33
N ASP A 88 1.88 -2.06 3.57
CA ASP A 88 2.83 -2.57 4.57
C ASP A 88 2.36 -3.92 5.10
N ASP A 89 3.20 -4.93 5.03
CA ASP A 89 2.85 -6.27 5.51
C ASP A 89 2.66 -6.26 7.03
N PRO A 90 1.53 -6.72 7.58
CA PRO A 90 1.28 -6.63 9.03
C PRO A 90 2.24 -7.44 9.89
N LYS A 91 2.85 -8.49 9.35
CA LYS A 91 3.74 -9.40 10.08
C LYS A 91 5.21 -9.15 9.79
N GLU A 92 5.56 -8.85 8.55
CA GLU A 92 6.94 -8.73 8.07
C GLU A 92 7.30 -7.29 7.71
N PRO A 93 8.60 -6.91 7.72
CA PRO A 93 9.04 -5.59 7.32
C PRO A 93 9.09 -5.46 5.79
N ILE A 94 7.97 -5.73 5.13
CA ILE A 94 7.83 -5.76 3.67
C ILE A 94 6.82 -4.72 3.23
N LEU A 95 7.25 -3.82 2.36
CA LEU A 95 6.37 -2.97 1.58
C LEU A 95 6.04 -3.66 0.26
N TRP A 96 4.77 -3.99 0.06
CA TRP A 96 4.22 -4.48 -1.19
C TRP A 96 3.88 -3.30 -2.10
N ILE A 97 4.34 -3.32 -3.35
CA ILE A 97 4.22 -2.21 -4.29
C ILE A 97 3.59 -2.75 -5.58
N ALA A 98 2.32 -2.43 -5.78
CA ALA A 98 1.59 -2.76 -7.00
C ALA A 98 1.91 -1.74 -8.10
N THR A 99 2.18 -2.24 -9.29
CA THR A 99 2.50 -1.40 -10.44
C THR A 99 1.47 -1.55 -11.56
N GLN A 100 1.30 -0.51 -12.33
CA GLN A 100 0.60 -0.59 -13.59
C GLN A 100 1.49 -1.27 -14.63
N ARG A 101 1.07 -2.43 -15.14
CA ARG A 101 1.71 -3.18 -16.23
C ARG A 101 3.13 -3.70 -15.97
N ALA A 102 3.63 -3.68 -14.73
CA ALA A 102 4.99 -4.15 -14.43
C ALA A 102 5.07 -5.19 -13.31
N GLY A 103 3.92 -5.65 -12.78
CA GLY A 103 3.82 -6.69 -11.75
C GLY A 103 3.80 -6.16 -10.33
N LEU A 104 4.18 -7.02 -9.39
CA LEU A 104 4.18 -6.75 -7.96
C LEU A 104 5.62 -6.81 -7.43
N ASN A 105 6.02 -5.81 -6.65
CA ASN A 105 7.30 -5.80 -5.94
C ASN A 105 7.06 -6.00 -4.44
N ALA A 106 7.86 -6.85 -3.81
CA ALA A 106 7.95 -7.02 -2.36
C ALA A 106 9.31 -6.51 -1.90
N PHE A 107 9.35 -5.39 -1.21
CA PHE A 107 10.58 -4.75 -0.73
C PHE A 107 10.70 -4.90 0.79
N ASN A 108 11.71 -5.66 1.23
CA ASN A 108 12.05 -5.72 2.64
C ASN A 108 12.92 -4.51 3.02
N TYR A 109 12.30 -3.52 3.69
CA TYR A 109 12.96 -2.26 4.02
C TYR A 109 13.98 -2.34 5.19
N LYS A 110 14.10 -3.52 5.85
CA LYS A 110 15.18 -3.78 6.82
C LYS A 110 16.43 -4.36 6.18
N THR A 111 16.26 -5.30 5.25
CA THR A 111 17.38 -5.99 4.60
C THR A 111 17.73 -5.41 3.25
N CYS A 112 16.90 -4.49 2.73
CA CYS A 112 16.97 -3.95 1.37
C CYS A 112 16.90 -5.03 0.28
N GLN A 113 16.31 -6.18 0.58
CA GLN A 113 16.06 -7.25 -0.38
C GLN A 113 14.73 -7.01 -1.10
N GLN A 114 14.71 -7.37 -2.36
CA GLN A 114 13.52 -7.26 -3.21
C GLN A 114 13.19 -8.59 -3.85
N ILE A 115 11.91 -8.94 -3.86
CA ILE A 115 11.34 -10.02 -4.66
C ILE A 115 10.39 -9.39 -5.67
N VAL A 116 10.41 -9.88 -6.90
CA VAL A 116 9.56 -9.40 -7.99
C VAL A 116 8.68 -10.53 -8.50
N PHE A 117 7.38 -10.26 -8.60
CA PHE A 117 6.40 -11.18 -9.17
C PHE A 117 5.89 -10.60 -10.50
N GLN A 118 6.17 -11.30 -11.58
CA GLN A 118 5.71 -10.94 -12.92
C GLN A 118 5.00 -12.11 -13.58
N HIS A 119 4.06 -11.79 -14.46
CA HIS A 119 3.35 -12.79 -15.24
C HIS A 119 4.31 -13.55 -16.15
N ASN A 120 4.25 -14.87 -16.08
CA ASN A 120 4.96 -15.78 -16.96
C ASN A 120 3.93 -16.73 -17.62
N PRO A 121 3.67 -16.62 -18.92
CA PRO A 121 2.67 -17.46 -19.59
C PRO A 121 3.03 -18.96 -19.62
N LYS A 122 4.26 -19.32 -19.25
CA LYS A 122 4.71 -20.71 -19.13
C LYS A 122 4.59 -21.27 -17.71
N ASP A 123 4.29 -20.43 -16.74
CA ASP A 123 4.12 -20.82 -15.34
C ASP A 123 2.71 -20.50 -14.85
N PRO A 124 1.84 -21.52 -14.71
CA PRO A 124 0.47 -21.31 -14.25
C PRO A 124 0.35 -20.84 -12.79
N ASN A 125 1.45 -20.88 -12.04
CA ASN A 125 1.49 -20.39 -10.65
C ASN A 125 2.09 -18.95 -10.55
N SER A 126 2.42 -18.30 -11.69
CA SER A 126 2.82 -16.90 -11.69
C SER A 126 1.59 -15.98 -11.57
N ILE A 127 1.78 -14.72 -11.21
CA ILE A 127 0.69 -13.72 -11.19
C ILE A 127 -0.06 -13.69 -12.53
N ALA A 128 -1.39 -13.56 -12.51
CA ALA A 128 -2.23 -13.67 -13.71
C ALA A 128 -1.96 -12.57 -14.76
N THR A 129 -1.53 -11.41 -14.32
CA THR A 129 -1.12 -10.29 -15.17
C THR A 129 -0.14 -9.37 -14.43
N ASN A 130 0.59 -8.57 -15.19
CA ASN A 130 1.45 -7.52 -14.61
C ASN A 130 0.69 -6.24 -14.23
N ASP A 131 -0.61 -6.16 -14.50
CA ASP A 131 -1.43 -4.99 -14.20
C ASP A 131 -2.19 -5.20 -12.88
N VAL A 132 -1.56 -4.79 -11.78
CA VAL A 132 -2.07 -4.97 -10.41
C VAL A 132 -2.77 -3.71 -9.96
N THR A 133 -4.04 -3.84 -9.51
CA THR A 133 -4.88 -2.69 -9.15
C THR A 133 -4.88 -2.41 -7.65
N SER A 134 -4.95 -3.44 -6.80
CA SER A 134 -4.98 -3.29 -5.34
C SER A 134 -4.49 -4.55 -4.62
N LEU A 135 -4.23 -4.44 -3.33
CA LEU A 135 -3.76 -5.49 -2.44
C LEU A 135 -4.57 -5.50 -1.14
N SER A 136 -4.81 -6.69 -0.58
CA SER A 136 -5.38 -6.85 0.76
C SER A 136 -4.77 -8.05 1.46
N VAL A 137 -4.62 -7.97 2.78
CA VAL A 137 -4.14 -9.09 3.59
C VAL A 137 -5.29 -10.06 3.85
N ALA A 138 -5.10 -11.33 3.51
CA ALA A 138 -6.04 -12.39 3.81
C ALA A 138 -6.01 -12.76 5.31
N ALA A 139 -7.08 -13.41 5.81
CA ALA A 139 -7.20 -13.82 7.20
C ALA A 139 -6.05 -14.71 7.70
N ASP A 140 -5.45 -15.51 6.83
CA ASP A 140 -4.28 -16.36 7.14
C ASP A 140 -2.94 -15.60 7.07
N GLY A 141 -2.96 -14.37 6.59
CA GLY A 141 -1.81 -13.49 6.44
C GLY A 141 -1.13 -13.56 5.07
N ASN A 142 -1.69 -14.31 4.13
CA ASN A 142 -1.33 -14.26 2.71
C ASN A 142 -1.93 -13.03 2.04
N LEU A 143 -1.84 -12.90 0.72
CA LEU A 143 -2.34 -11.70 0.01
C LEU A 143 -3.42 -12.02 -1.01
N TRP A 144 -4.48 -11.23 -0.98
CA TRP A 144 -5.39 -11.01 -2.07
C TRP A 144 -4.84 -9.90 -2.97
N ILE A 145 -4.85 -10.13 -4.27
CA ILE A 145 -4.31 -9.23 -5.28
C ILE A 145 -5.36 -9.04 -6.36
N THR A 146 -5.84 -7.83 -6.55
CA THR A 146 -6.77 -7.55 -7.64
C THR A 146 -6.03 -7.13 -8.90
N THR A 147 -6.58 -7.50 -10.04
CA THR A 147 -5.94 -7.30 -11.32
C THR A 147 -6.89 -6.68 -12.35
N TYR A 148 -6.31 -5.98 -13.30
CA TYR A 148 -7.03 -5.46 -14.44
C TYR A 148 -7.19 -6.58 -15.49
N TRP A 149 -8.43 -6.97 -15.79
CA TRP A 149 -8.85 -8.00 -16.78
C TRP A 149 -8.61 -9.47 -16.40
N ARG A 150 -7.98 -9.83 -15.26
CA ARG A 150 -7.67 -11.21 -14.93
C ARG A 150 -8.29 -11.73 -13.64
N GLY A 151 -9.14 -10.91 -12.99
CA GLY A 151 -9.82 -11.28 -11.75
C GLY A 151 -8.97 -11.00 -10.52
N ILE A 152 -8.95 -11.94 -9.60
CA ILE A 152 -8.29 -11.86 -8.31
C ILE A 152 -7.28 -12.99 -8.22
N ASP A 153 -6.07 -12.66 -7.75
CA ASP A 153 -5.04 -13.62 -7.41
C ASP A 153 -4.93 -13.74 -5.89
N TYR A 154 -4.63 -14.93 -5.42
CA TYR A 154 -4.25 -15.21 -4.05
C TYR A 154 -2.80 -15.67 -4.04
N LEU A 155 -1.92 -14.93 -3.35
CA LEU A 155 -0.51 -15.25 -3.22
C LEU A 155 -0.26 -15.97 -1.90
N ASP A 156 0.18 -17.22 -1.96
CA ASP A 156 0.84 -17.89 -0.86
C ASP A 156 2.27 -17.34 -0.71
N LYS A 157 2.48 -16.52 0.32
CA LYS A 157 3.77 -15.85 0.55
C LYS A 157 4.91 -16.83 0.86
N ALA A 158 4.62 -17.99 1.44
CA ALA A 158 5.61 -18.99 1.82
C ALA A 158 6.19 -19.70 0.59
N THR A 159 5.36 -19.94 -0.42
CA THR A 159 5.76 -20.66 -1.64
C THR A 159 5.98 -19.76 -2.84
N GLY A 160 5.49 -18.51 -2.79
CA GLY A 160 5.51 -17.56 -3.91
C GLY A 160 4.56 -17.94 -5.05
N LYS A 161 3.62 -18.86 -4.81
CA LYS A 161 2.67 -19.34 -5.82
C LYS A 161 1.35 -18.59 -5.78
N PHE A 162 0.75 -18.41 -6.96
CA PHE A 162 -0.53 -17.76 -7.13
C PHE A 162 -1.63 -18.77 -7.44
N THR A 163 -2.82 -18.52 -6.88
CA THR A 163 -4.07 -19.15 -7.25
C THR A 163 -4.98 -18.09 -7.87
N HIS A 164 -5.64 -18.42 -8.98
CA HIS A 164 -6.41 -17.47 -9.77
C HIS A 164 -7.91 -17.65 -9.61
N TYR A 165 -8.62 -16.55 -9.33
CA TYR A 165 -10.08 -16.48 -9.22
C TYR A 165 -10.59 -15.50 -10.29
N ASN A 166 -11.29 -16.02 -11.27
CA ASN A 166 -11.86 -15.26 -12.38
C ASN A 166 -13.27 -15.79 -12.72
N GLN A 167 -13.95 -15.23 -13.71
CA GLN A 167 -15.31 -15.64 -14.08
C GLN A 167 -15.41 -17.11 -14.55
N GLU A 168 -14.31 -17.71 -15.01
CA GLU A 168 -14.27 -19.12 -15.39
C GLU A 168 -14.16 -20.04 -14.18
N THR A 169 -13.35 -19.65 -13.17
CA THR A 169 -13.14 -20.43 -11.93
C THR A 169 -14.17 -20.12 -10.86
N VAL A 170 -14.76 -18.92 -10.88
CA VAL A 170 -15.79 -18.42 -9.95
C VAL A 170 -16.96 -17.85 -10.73
N PRO A 171 -17.96 -18.67 -11.12
CA PRO A 171 -19.08 -18.22 -11.98
C PRO A 171 -19.92 -17.07 -11.41
N GLY A 172 -19.81 -16.78 -10.11
CA GLY A 172 -20.48 -15.64 -9.46
C GLY A 172 -19.72 -14.33 -9.51
N LEU A 173 -18.48 -14.31 -10.01
CA LEU A 173 -17.70 -13.09 -10.10
C LEU A 173 -18.26 -12.19 -11.21
N PRO A 174 -18.71 -10.96 -10.90
CA PRO A 174 -19.42 -10.12 -11.89
C PRO A 174 -18.51 -9.61 -13.02
N SER A 175 -17.19 -9.50 -12.76
CA SER A 175 -16.21 -9.01 -13.74
C SER A 175 -14.82 -9.53 -13.43
N ASN A 176 -13.98 -9.72 -14.45
CA ASN A 176 -12.55 -9.96 -14.30
C ASN A 176 -11.74 -8.68 -14.09
N THR A 177 -12.35 -7.49 -14.25
CA THR A 177 -11.73 -6.22 -13.86
C THR A 177 -12.14 -5.92 -12.43
N VAL A 178 -11.20 -6.10 -11.50
CA VAL A 178 -11.42 -5.90 -10.08
C VAL A 178 -10.50 -4.79 -9.58
N TRP A 179 -11.10 -3.76 -8.97
CA TRP A 179 -10.36 -2.59 -8.50
C TRP A 179 -9.91 -2.69 -7.05
N ALA A 180 -10.69 -3.39 -6.22
CA ALA A 180 -10.36 -3.57 -4.83
C ALA A 180 -10.97 -4.87 -4.29
N VAL A 181 -10.33 -5.42 -3.26
CA VAL A 181 -10.80 -6.56 -2.47
C VAL A 181 -10.57 -6.26 -1.00
N ALA A 182 -11.45 -6.72 -0.15
CA ALA A 182 -11.27 -6.69 1.29
C ALA A 182 -11.66 -8.06 1.87
N ASP A 183 -10.87 -8.53 2.83
CA ASP A 183 -11.15 -9.73 3.62
C ASP A 183 -11.88 -9.30 4.90
N ASP A 184 -13.03 -9.91 5.22
CA ASP A 184 -13.78 -9.61 6.45
C ASP A 184 -13.25 -10.37 7.67
N HIS A 185 -12.18 -11.15 7.51
CA HIS A 185 -11.56 -12.03 8.51
C HIS A 185 -12.52 -13.06 9.13
N LYS A 186 -13.64 -13.33 8.46
CA LYS A 186 -14.64 -14.33 8.86
C LYS A 186 -14.81 -15.45 7.82
N GLY A 187 -14.01 -15.39 6.74
CA GLY A 187 -13.98 -16.37 5.65
C GLY A 187 -14.82 -15.96 4.43
N ASN A 188 -15.13 -14.66 4.30
CA ASN A 188 -15.78 -14.10 3.13
C ASN A 188 -14.85 -13.10 2.42
#